data_1878959c0c33db1fe71b42c4cbba3fee
#
_entry.id   1878959c0c33db1fe71b42c4cbba3fee
#
_cell.length_a   1.000
_cell.length_b   1.000
_cell.length_c   1.000
_cell.angle_alpha   90.00
_cell.angle_beta   90.00
_cell.angle_gamma   90.00
#
_symmetry.space_group_name_H-M   'P 1'
#
loop_
_entity.id
_entity.type
_entity.pdbx_description
1 polymer ?
#
loop_
_entity_poly.entity_id
_entity_poly.type
_entity_poly.pdbx_seq_one_letter_code
_entity_poly.pdbx_strand_id
1 'polypeptide(L)'
;MGDRECDFYDFYTIAEGYISGGKPYADWIVRGTWNRETETKDADESTIRKEVGAEEVIATVEFMMPSREGKPVRLVQQEIKVKRVKVKPPKNKESEGVESIFITALLTSEKNTPDGCEPVGWLLLTSIDVITAEDALNIVQWYLCIWDIEVYFKVLKSGCAIEKMQLKQEPQVENGLCIYMVIAWRILYLTMLGRDCPDLPADAVFSDFEWKAVCMFKSKSEAPSSAPKLNEMIAMIASLGGFLGRKSDGDPGVKTMWLGLQRMHDMAIMFEVFGEIRGKRETYG
;
A
#
# COMPACT_ATOMS: atom_id res chain seq x y z
N MET A 1 5.89 5.29 -8.46
CA MET A 1 4.48 5.12 -8.85
C MET A 1 3.71 6.37 -8.47
N GLY A 2 2.75 6.80 -9.31
CA GLY A 2 1.90 7.97 -9.09
C GLY A 2 0.43 7.67 -9.35
N ASP A 3 -0.44 8.35 -8.60
CA ASP A 3 -1.88 8.31 -8.80
C ASP A 3 -2.33 9.28 -9.94
N ARG A 4 -3.61 9.61 -9.98
CA ARG A 4 -4.20 10.51 -10.99
C ARG A 4 -3.64 11.93 -10.95
N GLU A 5 -3.13 12.39 -9.82
CA GLU A 5 -2.59 13.74 -9.65
C GLU A 5 -1.21 13.86 -10.33
N CYS A 6 -0.53 12.73 -10.55
CA CYS A 6 0.75 12.70 -11.27
C CYS A 6 0.60 12.71 -12.80
N ASP A 7 -0.63 12.63 -13.36
CA ASP A 7 -0.87 12.66 -14.82
C ASP A 7 -0.80 14.07 -15.38
N PHE A 8 0.39 14.64 -15.44
CA PHE A 8 0.66 15.91 -16.11
C PHE A 8 1.83 15.79 -17.09
N TYR A 9 1.72 16.48 -18.23
CA TYR A 9 2.64 16.30 -19.36
C TYR A 9 4.09 16.67 -19.02
N ASP A 10 4.29 17.69 -18.17
CA ASP A 10 5.64 18.09 -17.73
C ASP A 10 6.37 17.00 -16.98
N PHE A 11 5.65 16.19 -16.20
CA PHE A 11 6.26 15.05 -15.55
C PHE A 11 6.89 14.10 -16.58
N TYR A 12 6.17 13.79 -17.65
CA TYR A 12 6.66 12.89 -18.69
C TYR A 12 7.85 13.47 -19.43
N THR A 13 7.81 14.76 -19.80
CA THR A 13 8.92 15.44 -20.49
C THR A 13 10.18 15.54 -19.60
N ILE A 14 9.99 15.83 -18.30
CA ILE A 14 11.09 15.85 -17.34
C ILE A 14 11.68 14.45 -17.17
N ALA A 15 10.86 13.43 -17.00
CA ALA A 15 11.30 12.05 -16.83
C ALA A 15 12.06 11.54 -18.06
N GLU A 16 11.63 11.89 -19.28
CA GLU A 16 12.36 11.61 -20.53
C GLU A 16 13.63 12.44 -20.66
N GLY A 17 13.63 13.70 -20.22
CA GLY A 17 14.77 14.64 -20.31
C GLY A 17 15.88 14.34 -19.31
N TYR A 18 15.61 13.66 -18.22
CA TYR A 18 16.62 13.20 -17.26
C TYR A 18 17.40 11.96 -17.72
N ILE A 19 17.40 11.67 -19.01
CA ILE A 19 18.24 10.63 -19.61
C ILE A 19 19.70 11.14 -19.64
N SER A 20 20.38 11.02 -18.51
CA SER A 20 21.83 11.20 -18.46
C SER A 20 22.50 9.90 -18.93
N GLY A 21 23.19 9.95 -20.07
CA GLY A 21 23.89 8.79 -20.65
C GLY A 21 23.00 7.71 -21.24
N GLY A 22 21.75 8.03 -21.64
CA GLY A 22 20.86 7.14 -22.39
C GLY A 22 20.01 6.19 -21.56
N LYS A 23 19.96 6.37 -20.25
CA LYS A 23 19.04 5.62 -19.36
C LYS A 23 18.33 6.55 -18.39
N PRO A 24 17.01 6.41 -18.16
CA PRO A 24 16.32 7.14 -17.12
C PRO A 24 16.88 6.78 -15.74
N TYR A 25 16.89 7.74 -14.81
CA TYR A 25 17.30 7.50 -13.43
C TYR A 25 16.38 6.53 -12.70
N ALA A 26 15.09 6.53 -13.04
CA ALA A 26 14.09 5.65 -12.48
C ALA A 26 12.93 5.46 -13.46
N ASP A 27 12.40 4.25 -13.52
CA ASP A 27 11.15 3.98 -14.21
C ASP A 27 9.96 4.49 -13.40
N TRP A 28 8.89 4.79 -14.11
CA TRP A 28 7.69 5.32 -13.51
C TRP A 28 6.42 4.61 -14.03
N ILE A 29 5.41 4.56 -13.18
CA ILE A 29 4.05 4.12 -13.50
C ILE A 29 3.09 5.18 -12.95
N VAL A 30 2.20 5.71 -13.78
CA VAL A 30 1.21 6.72 -13.43
C VAL A 30 -0.17 6.27 -13.87
N ARG A 31 -1.18 6.51 -13.05
CA ARG A 31 -2.57 6.32 -13.44
C ARG A 31 -3.03 7.46 -14.33
N GLY A 32 -3.27 7.16 -15.60
CA GLY A 32 -3.76 8.13 -16.57
C GLY A 32 -5.18 8.59 -16.28
N THR A 33 -5.36 9.89 -16.17
CA THR A 33 -6.65 10.57 -16.02
C THR A 33 -7.15 11.08 -17.36
N TRP A 34 -6.23 11.65 -18.12
CA TRP A 34 -6.53 12.31 -19.38
C TRP A 34 -6.40 11.34 -20.55
N ASN A 35 -7.42 11.32 -21.43
CA ASN A 35 -7.36 10.58 -22.69
C ASN A 35 -6.71 11.48 -23.76
N ARG A 36 -5.38 11.59 -23.70
CA ARG A 36 -4.60 12.50 -24.54
C ARG A 36 -4.61 12.06 -26.00
N GLU A 37 -4.45 13.07 -26.88
CA GLU A 37 -4.26 12.83 -28.31
C GLU A 37 -2.92 12.17 -28.59
N THR A 38 -2.88 11.35 -29.63
CA THR A 38 -1.69 10.61 -30.08
C THR A 38 -1.36 10.96 -31.53
N GLU A 39 -0.07 10.82 -31.89
CA GLU A 39 0.34 10.89 -33.27
C GLU A 39 0.22 9.50 -33.91
N THR A 40 -0.71 9.33 -34.82
CA THR A 40 -0.85 8.14 -35.68
C THR A 40 -0.78 8.50 -37.14
N LYS A 41 -0.26 7.57 -37.95
CA LYS A 41 -0.15 7.78 -39.40
C LYS A 41 -1.49 7.70 -40.12
N ASP A 42 -2.50 7.07 -39.50
CA ASP A 42 -3.71 6.63 -40.20
C ASP A 42 -5.02 7.27 -39.71
N ALA A 43 -4.97 8.21 -38.79
CA ALA A 43 -6.19 8.89 -38.31
C ALA A 43 -5.93 10.32 -37.84
N ASP A 44 -6.74 11.26 -38.32
CA ASP A 44 -6.67 12.70 -37.98
C ASP A 44 -6.93 12.97 -36.48
N GLU A 45 -7.67 12.09 -35.79
CA GLU A 45 -7.96 12.20 -34.37
C GLU A 45 -7.85 10.81 -33.70
N SER A 46 -6.72 10.52 -33.07
CA SER A 46 -6.54 9.33 -32.25
C SER A 46 -6.21 9.72 -30.81
N THR A 47 -6.58 8.85 -29.88
CA THR A 47 -6.34 9.02 -28.44
C THR A 47 -5.75 7.76 -27.85
N ILE A 48 -5.08 7.89 -26.71
CA ILE A 48 -4.46 6.75 -26.01
C ILE A 48 -5.44 5.59 -25.84
N ARG A 49 -6.65 5.86 -25.33
CA ARG A 49 -7.65 4.80 -25.09
C ARG A 49 -8.14 4.14 -26.36
N LYS A 50 -8.27 4.89 -27.45
CA LYS A 50 -8.70 4.37 -28.75
C LYS A 50 -7.64 3.44 -29.34
N GLU A 51 -6.38 3.85 -29.29
CA GLU A 51 -5.27 3.03 -29.80
C GLU A 51 -5.05 1.76 -28.98
N VAL A 52 -4.92 1.89 -27.64
CA VAL A 52 -4.71 0.72 -26.79
C VAL A 52 -5.93 -0.20 -26.79
N GLY A 53 -7.14 0.37 -26.85
CA GLY A 53 -8.39 -0.39 -26.90
C GLY A 53 -8.54 -1.26 -28.15
N ALA A 54 -7.88 -0.90 -29.27
CA ALA A 54 -7.88 -1.67 -30.51
C ALA A 54 -6.91 -2.86 -30.50
N GLU A 55 -5.98 -2.92 -29.54
CA GLU A 55 -5.02 -4.03 -29.42
C GLU A 55 -5.68 -5.31 -28.88
N GLU A 56 -5.03 -6.44 -29.11
CA GLU A 56 -5.43 -7.72 -28.52
C GLU A 56 -5.13 -7.77 -27.03
N VAL A 57 -5.86 -8.62 -26.30
CA VAL A 57 -5.62 -8.89 -24.89
C VAL A 57 -4.31 -9.65 -24.72
N ILE A 58 -3.35 -9.07 -24.02
CA ILE A 58 -2.03 -9.67 -23.78
C ILE A 58 -2.02 -10.54 -22.52
N ALA A 59 -2.81 -10.16 -21.49
CA ALA A 59 -2.87 -10.87 -20.21
C ALA A 59 -4.22 -10.66 -19.52
N THR A 60 -4.48 -11.49 -18.51
CA THR A 60 -5.63 -11.34 -17.59
C THR A 60 -5.10 -11.39 -16.16
N VAL A 61 -5.63 -10.53 -15.29
CA VAL A 61 -5.30 -10.48 -13.86
C VAL A 61 -6.54 -10.63 -13.03
N GLU A 62 -6.41 -11.31 -11.89
CA GLU A 62 -7.49 -11.45 -10.90
C GLU A 62 -7.01 -10.93 -9.55
N PHE A 63 -7.87 -10.22 -8.87
CA PHE A 63 -7.61 -9.72 -7.53
C PHE A 63 -8.89 -9.53 -6.72
N MET A 64 -8.76 -9.58 -5.38
CA MET A 64 -9.88 -9.31 -4.48
C MET A 64 -10.03 -7.82 -4.26
N MET A 65 -11.15 -7.25 -4.70
CA MET A 65 -11.49 -5.86 -4.41
C MET A 65 -12.08 -5.76 -3.00
N PRO A 66 -11.50 -4.94 -2.11
CA PRO A 66 -12.02 -4.78 -0.75
C PRO A 66 -13.41 -4.14 -0.73
N SER A 67 -14.16 -4.39 0.35
CA SER A 67 -15.45 -3.75 0.58
C SER A 67 -15.34 -2.23 0.60
N ARG A 68 -16.17 -1.56 -0.19
CA ARG A 68 -16.25 -0.08 -0.24
C ARG A 68 -17.72 0.34 -0.26
N GLU A 69 -18.06 1.37 0.52
CA GLU A 69 -19.38 2.03 0.49
C GLU A 69 -20.57 1.07 0.60
N GLY A 70 -20.45 0.06 1.46
CA GLY A 70 -21.48 -0.95 1.67
C GLY A 70 -21.55 -2.05 0.61
N LYS A 71 -20.67 -2.04 -0.40
CA LYS A 71 -20.54 -3.13 -1.38
C LYS A 71 -19.62 -4.22 -0.81
N PRO A 72 -19.98 -5.52 -0.98
CA PRO A 72 -19.19 -6.63 -0.45
C PRO A 72 -17.83 -6.76 -1.16
N VAL A 73 -16.91 -7.48 -0.53
CA VAL A 73 -15.67 -7.95 -1.16
C VAL A 73 -16.03 -8.79 -2.38
N ARG A 74 -15.38 -8.56 -3.52
CA ARG A 74 -15.60 -9.32 -4.75
C ARG A 74 -14.31 -9.61 -5.51
N LEU A 75 -14.30 -10.73 -6.23
CA LEU A 75 -13.24 -11.04 -7.18
C LEU A 75 -13.44 -10.18 -8.43
N VAL A 76 -12.39 -9.51 -8.85
CA VAL A 76 -12.32 -8.73 -10.09
C VAL A 76 -11.38 -9.44 -11.05
N GLN A 77 -11.85 -9.70 -12.26
CA GLN A 77 -11.06 -10.20 -13.37
C GLN A 77 -10.91 -9.10 -14.41
N GLN A 78 -9.67 -8.72 -14.76
CA GLN A 78 -9.41 -7.70 -15.75
C GLN A 78 -8.62 -8.26 -16.94
N GLU A 79 -9.01 -7.82 -18.12
CA GLU A 79 -8.23 -7.99 -19.36
C GLU A 79 -7.27 -6.81 -19.50
N ILE A 80 -6.04 -7.07 -19.93
CA ILE A 80 -4.97 -6.09 -20.10
C ILE A 80 -4.63 -6.00 -21.57
N LYS A 81 -4.66 -4.77 -22.10
CA LYS A 81 -4.20 -4.41 -23.44
C LYS A 81 -3.07 -3.44 -23.34
N VAL A 82 -2.08 -3.53 -24.23
CA VAL A 82 -0.85 -2.73 -24.17
C VAL A 82 -0.51 -2.18 -25.53
N LYS A 83 -0.08 -0.92 -25.57
CA LYS A 83 0.52 -0.32 -26.74
C LYS A 83 1.52 0.77 -26.37
N ARG A 84 2.63 0.83 -27.10
CA ARG A 84 3.50 2.00 -27.06
C ARG A 84 2.94 3.07 -27.99
N VAL A 85 2.63 4.24 -27.46
CA VAL A 85 1.97 5.34 -28.14
C VAL A 85 2.82 6.60 -28.13
N LYS A 86 2.71 7.42 -29.19
CA LYS A 86 3.34 8.74 -29.25
C LYS A 86 2.30 9.78 -28.85
N VAL A 87 2.43 10.33 -27.67
CA VAL A 87 1.46 11.26 -27.07
C VAL A 87 1.79 12.69 -27.44
N LYS A 88 0.80 13.43 -27.95
CA LYS A 88 0.93 14.86 -28.28
C LYS A 88 0.94 15.71 -27.00
N PRO A 89 1.71 16.81 -26.99
CA PRO A 89 1.64 17.80 -25.92
C PRO A 89 0.24 18.43 -25.86
N PRO A 90 -0.18 18.98 -24.72
CA PRO A 90 -1.37 19.84 -24.64
C PRO A 90 -1.22 21.05 -25.58
N LYS A 91 -2.32 21.55 -26.13
CA LYS A 91 -2.32 22.64 -27.12
C LYS A 91 -1.53 23.88 -26.71
N ASN A 92 -1.57 24.25 -25.44
CA ASN A 92 -0.79 25.37 -24.91
C ASN A 92 0.73 25.12 -24.95
N LYS A 93 1.17 23.88 -24.82
CA LYS A 93 2.58 23.48 -24.86
C LYS A 93 3.08 23.17 -26.26
N GLU A 94 2.22 22.73 -27.14
CA GLU A 94 2.52 22.60 -28.57
C GLU A 94 2.96 23.92 -29.17
N SER A 95 2.28 25.02 -28.79
CA SER A 95 2.66 26.39 -29.19
C SER A 95 4.02 26.84 -28.60
N GLU A 96 4.52 26.22 -27.56
CA GLU A 96 5.83 26.46 -26.95
C GLU A 96 6.96 25.59 -27.58
N GLY A 97 6.61 24.75 -28.58
CA GLY A 97 7.56 23.88 -29.27
C GLY A 97 7.92 22.61 -28.50
N VAL A 98 7.07 22.19 -27.56
CA VAL A 98 7.25 20.93 -26.84
C VAL A 98 6.93 19.76 -27.77
N GLU A 99 7.84 18.79 -27.88
CA GLU A 99 7.70 17.64 -28.76
C GLU A 99 6.81 16.55 -28.15
N SER A 100 6.24 15.72 -29.04
CA SER A 100 5.50 14.51 -28.64
C SER A 100 6.44 13.45 -28.09
N ILE A 101 5.98 12.71 -27.09
CA ILE A 101 6.75 11.70 -26.36
C ILE A 101 6.22 10.31 -26.55
N PHE A 102 7.10 9.30 -26.52
CA PHE A 102 6.72 7.90 -26.53
C PHE A 102 6.53 7.41 -25.10
N ILE A 103 5.38 6.82 -24.81
CA ILE A 103 5.08 6.15 -23.55
C ILE A 103 4.40 4.82 -23.80
N THR A 104 4.57 3.87 -22.90
CA THR A 104 3.80 2.62 -22.91
C THR A 104 2.50 2.83 -22.14
N ALA A 105 1.38 2.52 -22.77
CA ALA A 105 0.06 2.63 -22.17
C ALA A 105 -0.58 1.24 -22.01
N LEU A 106 -1.06 0.95 -20.81
CA LEU A 106 -1.82 -0.26 -20.49
C LEU A 106 -3.26 0.15 -20.19
N LEU A 107 -4.20 -0.47 -20.87
CA LEU A 107 -5.63 -0.33 -20.57
C LEU A 107 -6.11 -1.62 -19.92
N THR A 108 -6.53 -1.53 -18.66
CA THR A 108 -7.17 -2.64 -17.97
C THR A 108 -8.68 -2.42 -17.94
N SER A 109 -9.45 -3.44 -18.19
CA SER A 109 -10.90 -3.41 -18.16
C SER A 109 -11.46 -4.66 -17.50
N GLU A 110 -12.39 -4.47 -16.56
CA GLU A 110 -13.05 -5.59 -15.89
C GLU A 110 -13.94 -6.36 -16.85
N LYS A 111 -13.76 -7.69 -16.82
CA LYS A 111 -14.60 -8.64 -17.54
C LYS A 111 -15.71 -9.12 -16.61
N ASN A 112 -16.94 -9.26 -17.15
CA ASN A 112 -18.08 -9.79 -16.41
C ASN A 112 -18.40 -8.99 -15.11
N THR A 113 -18.44 -7.65 -15.22
CA THR A 113 -18.85 -6.81 -14.09
C THR A 113 -20.23 -7.21 -13.59
N PRO A 114 -20.43 -7.48 -12.28
CA PRO A 114 -21.75 -7.82 -11.73
C PRO A 114 -22.76 -6.68 -11.90
N ASP A 115 -24.04 -7.03 -12.05
CA ASP A 115 -25.12 -6.06 -12.17
C ASP A 115 -25.13 -5.09 -10.97
N GLY A 116 -25.29 -3.80 -11.25
CA GLY A 116 -25.29 -2.75 -10.24
C GLY A 116 -23.92 -2.35 -9.71
N CYS A 117 -22.83 -2.93 -10.23
CA CYS A 117 -21.46 -2.51 -9.95
C CYS A 117 -20.91 -1.66 -11.10
N GLU A 118 -20.06 -0.68 -10.77
CA GLU A 118 -19.25 0.00 -11.77
C GLU A 118 -18.04 -0.88 -12.14
N PRO A 119 -17.71 -0.98 -13.45
CA PRO A 119 -16.55 -1.74 -13.89
C PRO A 119 -15.26 -1.10 -13.38
N VAL A 120 -14.35 -1.94 -12.91
CA VAL A 120 -13.01 -1.51 -12.52
C VAL A 120 -12.10 -1.51 -13.73
N GLY A 121 -11.52 -0.36 -14.04
CA GLY A 121 -10.58 -0.24 -15.14
C GLY A 121 -9.61 0.90 -14.92
N TRP A 122 -8.39 0.72 -15.42
CA TRP A 122 -7.34 1.72 -15.32
C TRP A 122 -6.69 1.96 -16.68
N LEU A 123 -6.30 3.18 -16.90
CA LEU A 123 -5.29 3.53 -17.89
C LEU A 123 -4.00 3.73 -17.10
N LEU A 124 -2.99 2.87 -17.30
CA LEU A 124 -1.67 3.01 -16.71
C LEU A 124 -0.70 3.47 -17.78
N LEU A 125 0.10 4.46 -17.45
CA LEU A 125 1.13 5.01 -18.32
C LEU A 125 2.49 4.74 -17.67
N THR A 126 3.47 4.33 -18.48
CA THR A 126 4.79 3.96 -17.93
C THR A 126 5.91 4.23 -18.94
N SER A 127 7.13 4.46 -18.42
CA SER A 127 8.37 4.49 -19.20
C SER A 127 8.85 3.10 -19.62
N ILE A 128 8.39 2.05 -18.93
CA ILE A 128 8.84 0.69 -19.10
C ILE A 128 8.29 0.11 -20.41
N ASP A 129 9.14 -0.50 -21.21
CA ASP A 129 8.70 -1.27 -22.38
C ASP A 129 8.02 -2.55 -21.92
N VAL A 130 6.78 -2.78 -22.37
CA VAL A 130 5.97 -3.95 -22.06
C VAL A 130 5.82 -4.77 -23.33
N ILE A 131 6.49 -5.92 -23.40
CA ILE A 131 6.53 -6.79 -24.59
C ILE A 131 5.81 -8.10 -24.35
N THR A 132 5.87 -8.61 -23.12
CA THR A 132 5.32 -9.90 -22.74
C THR A 132 4.11 -9.77 -21.81
N ALA A 133 3.32 -10.84 -21.69
CA ALA A 133 2.25 -10.94 -20.71
C ALA A 133 2.77 -10.78 -19.28
N GLU A 134 3.96 -11.30 -18.98
CA GLU A 134 4.60 -11.17 -17.67
C GLU A 134 4.94 -9.71 -17.35
N ASP A 135 5.49 -8.95 -18.29
CA ASP A 135 5.76 -7.53 -18.13
C ASP A 135 4.47 -6.77 -17.80
N ALA A 136 3.38 -7.03 -18.53
CA ALA A 136 2.09 -6.40 -18.33
C ALA A 136 1.51 -6.70 -16.92
N LEU A 137 1.61 -7.95 -16.47
CA LEU A 137 1.19 -8.37 -15.14
C LEU A 137 2.03 -7.69 -14.05
N ASN A 138 3.34 -7.59 -14.23
CA ASN A 138 4.23 -6.90 -13.29
C ASN A 138 3.86 -5.41 -13.13
N ILE A 139 3.58 -4.69 -14.23
CA ILE A 139 3.12 -3.30 -14.17
C ILE A 139 1.84 -3.16 -13.35
N VAL A 140 0.86 -4.04 -13.57
CA VAL A 140 -0.40 -4.01 -12.82
C VAL A 140 -0.18 -4.37 -11.36
N GLN A 141 0.65 -5.37 -11.05
CA GLN A 141 0.98 -5.74 -9.67
C GLN A 141 1.68 -4.60 -8.93
N TRP A 142 2.67 -3.95 -9.56
CA TRP A 142 3.32 -2.79 -8.95
C TRP A 142 2.33 -1.65 -8.72
N TYR A 143 1.43 -1.39 -9.68
CA TYR A 143 0.41 -0.38 -9.49
C TYR A 143 -0.53 -0.72 -8.31
N LEU A 144 -0.89 -1.99 -8.12
CA LEU A 144 -1.72 -2.41 -6.98
C LEU A 144 -1.06 -2.14 -5.62
N CYS A 145 0.27 -2.16 -5.53
CA CYS A 145 0.99 -1.78 -4.30
C CYS A 145 0.76 -0.32 -3.86
N ILE A 146 0.18 0.54 -4.72
CA ILE A 146 -0.19 1.91 -4.31
C ILE A 146 -1.26 1.89 -3.20
N TRP A 147 -2.07 0.85 -3.14
CA TRP A 147 -3.06 0.68 -2.07
C TRP A 147 -2.42 0.47 -0.69
N ASP A 148 -1.25 -0.16 -0.65
CA ASP A 148 -0.50 -0.31 0.60
C ASP A 148 0.00 1.05 1.11
N ILE A 149 0.38 1.93 0.19
CA ILE A 149 0.75 3.32 0.52
C ILE A 149 -0.46 4.09 1.05
N GLU A 150 -1.65 3.94 0.43
CA GLU A 150 -2.88 4.56 0.93
C GLU A 150 -3.23 4.05 2.34
N VAL A 151 -3.09 2.74 2.57
CA VAL A 151 -3.29 2.14 3.90
C VAL A 151 -2.26 2.69 4.89
N TYR A 152 -0.99 2.79 4.50
CA TYR A 152 0.06 3.37 5.32
C TYR A 152 -0.25 4.81 5.75
N PHE A 153 -0.65 5.67 4.80
CA PHE A 153 -1.07 7.03 5.13
C PHE A 153 -2.32 7.08 6.00
N LYS A 154 -3.26 6.16 5.81
CA LYS A 154 -4.42 6.02 6.70
C LYS A 154 -4.00 5.64 8.12
N VAL A 155 -3.00 4.76 8.28
CA VAL A 155 -2.41 4.43 9.59
C VAL A 155 -1.82 5.69 10.22
N LEU A 156 -1.00 6.42 9.46
CA LEU A 156 -0.30 7.61 9.92
C LEU A 156 -1.27 8.73 10.33
N LYS A 157 -2.28 9.01 9.51
CA LYS A 157 -3.25 10.10 9.75
C LYS A 157 -4.31 9.73 10.79
N SER A 158 -4.95 8.58 10.63
CA SER A 158 -6.11 8.20 11.45
C SER A 158 -5.72 7.36 12.66
N GLY A 159 -4.72 6.49 12.53
CA GLY A 159 -4.20 5.66 13.62
C GLY A 159 -3.36 6.48 14.58
N CYS A 160 -2.24 6.99 14.10
CA CYS A 160 -1.29 7.76 14.89
C CYS A 160 -1.76 9.20 15.14
N ALA A 161 -2.77 9.68 14.41
CA ALA A 161 -3.33 11.02 14.52
C ALA A 161 -2.27 12.13 14.40
N ILE A 162 -1.32 11.97 13.47
CA ILE A 162 -0.15 12.84 13.32
C ILE A 162 -0.52 14.31 13.09
N GLU A 163 -1.65 14.58 12.45
CA GLU A 163 -2.17 15.92 12.22
C GLU A 163 -2.55 16.66 13.53
N LYS A 164 -2.66 15.93 14.65
CA LYS A 164 -2.91 16.50 15.99
C LYS A 164 -1.64 16.84 16.74
N MET A 165 -0.48 16.60 16.15
CA MET A 165 0.81 16.90 16.73
C MET A 165 0.97 18.43 16.87
N GLN A 166 1.19 18.89 18.11
CA GLN A 166 1.32 20.32 18.43
C GLN A 166 2.79 20.70 18.69
N LEU A 167 3.62 20.52 17.68
CA LEU A 167 5.03 20.92 17.72
C LEU A 167 5.20 22.27 17.01
N LYS A 168 6.00 23.16 17.60
CA LYS A 168 6.12 24.56 17.14
C LYS A 168 7.34 24.80 16.25
N GLN A 169 8.35 23.96 16.37
CA GLN A 169 9.62 24.12 15.66
C GLN A 169 9.74 23.06 14.56
N GLU A 170 10.16 23.47 13.37
CA GLU A 170 10.32 22.62 12.20
C GLU A 170 11.14 21.34 12.47
N PRO A 171 12.34 21.40 13.11
CA PRO A 171 13.10 20.17 13.41
C PRO A 171 12.39 19.22 14.36
N GLN A 172 11.54 19.74 15.26
CA GLN A 172 10.74 18.88 16.14
C GLN A 172 9.61 18.20 15.38
N VAL A 173 9.00 18.89 14.40
CA VAL A 173 7.97 18.32 13.53
C VAL A 173 8.56 17.23 12.68
N GLU A 174 9.73 17.47 12.07
CA GLU A 174 10.44 16.46 11.25
C GLU A 174 10.79 15.22 12.07
N ASN A 175 11.40 15.38 13.24
CA ASN A 175 11.75 14.26 14.12
C ASN A 175 10.49 13.49 14.56
N GLY A 176 9.44 14.20 14.95
CA GLY A 176 8.16 13.61 15.31
C GLY A 176 7.56 12.82 14.15
N LEU A 177 7.58 13.38 12.94
CA LEU A 177 7.11 12.73 11.74
C LEU A 177 7.87 11.43 11.47
N CYS A 178 9.20 11.46 11.54
CA CYS A 178 10.04 10.27 11.35
C CYS A 178 9.68 9.14 12.34
N ILE A 179 9.48 9.46 13.61
CA ILE A 179 9.08 8.48 14.63
C ILE A 179 7.71 7.89 14.29
N TYR A 180 6.72 8.72 13.98
CA TYR A 180 5.38 8.26 13.62
C TYR A 180 5.36 7.44 12.32
N MET A 181 6.24 7.75 11.38
CA MET A 181 6.38 6.96 10.15
C MET A 181 6.87 5.55 10.44
N VAL A 182 7.83 5.37 11.34
CA VAL A 182 8.30 4.04 11.78
C VAL A 182 7.20 3.27 12.51
N ILE A 183 6.45 3.94 13.37
CA ILE A 183 5.32 3.34 14.08
C ILE A 183 4.23 2.90 13.11
N ALA A 184 3.85 3.76 12.15
CA ALA A 184 2.85 3.44 11.13
C ALA A 184 3.29 2.26 10.26
N TRP A 185 4.58 2.21 9.90
CA TRP A 185 5.15 1.07 9.19
C TRP A 185 5.06 -0.22 10.01
N ARG A 186 5.41 -0.20 11.30
CA ARG A 186 5.30 -1.38 12.17
C ARG A 186 3.87 -1.91 12.25
N ILE A 187 2.87 -1.01 12.36
CA ILE A 187 1.45 -1.41 12.38
C ILE A 187 1.04 -2.06 11.08
N LEU A 188 1.40 -1.46 9.94
CA LEU A 188 1.09 -2.00 8.62
C LEU A 188 1.75 -3.36 8.44
N TYR A 189 3.06 -3.45 8.73
CA TYR A 189 3.84 -4.68 8.64
C TYR A 189 3.23 -5.82 9.45
N LEU A 190 2.90 -5.58 10.73
CA LEU A 190 2.26 -6.58 11.58
C LEU A 190 0.89 -7.03 11.04
N THR A 191 0.11 -6.07 10.52
CA THR A 191 -1.22 -6.38 9.97
C THR A 191 -1.11 -7.24 8.72
N MET A 192 -0.18 -6.96 7.82
CA MET A 192 0.05 -7.73 6.60
C MET A 192 0.63 -9.10 6.93
N LEU A 193 1.70 -9.14 7.74
CA LEU A 193 2.35 -10.39 8.12
C LEU A 193 1.40 -11.36 8.84
N GLY A 194 0.50 -10.82 9.67
CA GLY A 194 -0.51 -11.64 10.35
C GLY A 194 -1.54 -12.27 9.41
N ARG A 195 -1.75 -11.71 8.22
CA ARG A 195 -2.60 -12.26 7.17
C ARG A 195 -1.86 -13.28 6.30
N ASP A 196 -0.62 -12.92 5.91
CA ASP A 196 0.17 -13.74 4.98
C ASP A 196 0.81 -14.94 5.67
N CYS A 197 1.21 -14.79 6.94
CA CYS A 197 1.88 -15.80 7.75
C CYS A 197 1.20 -15.99 9.13
N PRO A 198 -0.10 -16.35 9.19
CA PRO A 198 -0.87 -16.39 10.43
C PRO A 198 -0.31 -17.37 11.47
N ASP A 199 0.33 -18.44 11.01
CA ASP A 199 0.87 -19.50 11.86
C ASP A 199 2.32 -19.25 12.31
N LEU A 200 2.94 -18.14 11.91
CA LEU A 200 4.29 -17.77 12.34
C LEU A 200 4.32 -17.63 13.89
N PRO A 201 5.32 -18.16 14.59
CA PRO A 201 5.45 -17.92 16.03
C PRO A 201 5.62 -16.43 16.32
N ALA A 202 4.94 -15.94 17.35
CA ALA A 202 4.93 -14.51 17.67
C ALA A 202 6.32 -13.97 18.09
N ASP A 203 7.18 -14.81 18.64
CA ASP A 203 8.58 -14.47 19.01
C ASP A 203 9.49 -14.16 17.80
N ALA A 204 9.06 -14.50 16.58
CA ALA A 204 9.74 -14.06 15.37
C ALA A 204 9.64 -12.53 15.15
N VAL A 205 8.67 -11.88 15.81
CA VAL A 205 8.32 -10.46 15.56
C VAL A 205 8.26 -9.62 16.83
N PHE A 206 7.95 -10.26 17.95
CA PHE A 206 7.82 -9.64 19.26
C PHE A 206 8.92 -10.16 20.19
N SER A 207 9.46 -9.28 21.02
CA SER A 207 10.39 -9.68 22.08
C SER A 207 9.70 -10.55 23.12
N ASP A 208 10.51 -11.30 23.89
CA ASP A 208 10.03 -12.14 24.97
C ASP A 208 9.17 -11.38 25.98
N PHE A 209 9.57 -10.16 26.32
CA PHE A 209 8.82 -9.32 27.24
C PHE A 209 7.48 -8.87 26.65
N GLU A 210 7.41 -8.57 25.37
CA GLU A 210 6.18 -8.13 24.70
C GLU A 210 5.12 -9.24 24.68
N TRP A 211 5.44 -10.41 24.12
CA TRP A 211 4.44 -11.47 23.98
C TRP A 211 4.08 -12.13 25.31
N LYS A 212 5.05 -12.33 26.24
CA LYS A 212 4.78 -12.90 27.55
C LYS A 212 3.88 -12.00 28.38
N ALA A 213 4.16 -10.70 28.43
CA ALA A 213 3.33 -9.73 29.16
C ALA A 213 1.87 -9.75 28.69
N VAL A 214 1.65 -9.77 27.37
CA VAL A 214 0.29 -9.82 26.80
C VAL A 214 -0.40 -11.15 27.13
N CYS A 215 0.30 -12.28 26.98
CA CYS A 215 -0.25 -13.59 27.30
C CYS A 215 -0.68 -13.68 28.79
N MET A 216 0.20 -13.26 29.69
CA MET A 216 -0.11 -13.25 31.14
C MET A 216 -1.28 -12.35 31.48
N PHE A 217 -1.34 -11.16 30.91
CA PHE A 217 -2.45 -10.23 31.11
C PHE A 217 -3.79 -10.82 30.64
N LYS A 218 -3.80 -11.51 29.52
CA LYS A 218 -5.00 -12.11 28.94
C LYS A 218 -5.47 -13.37 29.65
N SER A 219 -4.52 -14.26 29.97
CA SER A 219 -4.82 -15.54 30.64
C SER A 219 -4.99 -15.42 32.14
N LYS A 220 -4.46 -14.34 32.75
CA LYS A 220 -4.34 -14.16 34.21
C LYS A 220 -3.57 -15.32 34.89
N SER A 221 -2.62 -15.89 34.18
CA SER A 221 -1.79 -17.00 34.59
C SER A 221 -0.33 -16.78 34.16
N GLU A 222 0.58 -17.65 34.48
CA GLU A 222 1.96 -17.58 33.99
C GLU A 222 2.02 -17.60 32.47
N ALA A 223 3.08 -17.01 31.92
CA ALA A 223 3.32 -17.02 30.49
C ALA A 223 3.46 -18.47 29.97
N PRO A 224 2.94 -18.80 28.80
CA PRO A 224 3.16 -20.10 28.19
C PRO A 224 4.65 -20.31 27.90
N SER A 225 5.08 -21.57 27.83
CA SER A 225 6.47 -21.94 27.55
C SER A 225 6.92 -21.65 26.12
N SER A 226 5.97 -21.50 25.19
CA SER A 226 6.19 -21.16 23.77
C SER A 226 5.32 -19.99 23.35
N ALA A 227 5.82 -19.21 22.41
CA ALA A 227 5.07 -18.09 21.86
C ALA A 227 3.80 -18.56 21.13
N PRO A 228 2.69 -17.82 21.23
CA PRO A 228 1.48 -18.11 20.48
C PRO A 228 1.71 -17.86 18.97
N LYS A 229 0.73 -18.26 18.13
CA LYS A 229 0.74 -17.91 16.72
C LYS A 229 0.58 -16.39 16.53
N LEU A 230 1.13 -15.88 15.44
CA LEU A 230 1.13 -14.44 15.15
C LEU A 230 -0.29 -13.86 15.04
N ASN A 231 -1.20 -14.56 14.38
CA ASN A 231 -2.61 -14.12 14.28
C ASN A 231 -3.29 -14.03 15.65
N GLU A 232 -3.01 -14.99 16.56
CA GLU A 232 -3.53 -14.97 17.91
C GLU A 232 -2.96 -13.81 18.71
N MET A 233 -1.64 -13.58 18.58
CA MET A 233 -0.97 -12.46 19.25
C MET A 233 -1.52 -11.11 18.76
N ILE A 234 -1.71 -10.94 17.46
CA ILE A 234 -2.31 -9.73 16.87
C ILE A 234 -3.72 -9.50 17.40
N ALA A 235 -4.54 -10.56 17.49
CA ALA A 235 -5.89 -10.46 18.05
C ALA A 235 -5.86 -10.07 19.54
N MET A 236 -4.93 -10.61 20.32
CA MET A 236 -4.73 -10.24 21.72
C MET A 236 -4.31 -8.76 21.85
N ILE A 237 -3.35 -8.30 21.06
CA ILE A 237 -2.92 -6.89 21.05
C ILE A 237 -4.08 -5.98 20.65
N ALA A 238 -4.78 -6.29 19.57
CA ALA A 238 -5.93 -5.51 19.12
C ALA A 238 -7.02 -5.42 20.18
N SER A 239 -7.24 -6.51 20.93
CA SER A 239 -8.21 -6.52 22.03
C SER A 239 -7.83 -5.58 23.18
N LEU A 240 -6.53 -5.35 23.41
CA LEU A 240 -6.07 -4.31 24.34
C LEU A 240 -6.48 -2.92 23.85
N GLY A 241 -6.55 -2.73 22.53
CA GLY A 241 -6.99 -1.49 21.89
C GLY A 241 -8.51 -1.37 21.72
N GLY A 242 -9.29 -2.32 22.21
CA GLY A 242 -10.75 -2.31 22.16
C GLY A 242 -11.38 -3.10 21.00
N PHE A 243 -10.60 -3.93 20.30
CA PHE A 243 -11.14 -4.86 19.31
C PHE A 243 -11.89 -5.98 20.00
N LEU A 244 -13.12 -6.26 19.56
CA LEU A 244 -13.99 -7.25 20.21
C LEU A 244 -13.82 -8.66 19.65
N GLY A 245 -13.33 -8.79 18.40
CA GLY A 245 -13.08 -10.08 17.74
C GLY A 245 -14.34 -10.91 17.48
N ARG A 246 -15.48 -10.26 17.18
CA ARG A 246 -16.71 -10.96 16.79
C ARG A 246 -16.55 -11.52 15.38
N LYS A 247 -17.29 -12.58 15.04
CA LYS A 247 -17.26 -13.19 13.70
C LYS A 247 -17.53 -12.21 12.56
N SER A 248 -18.25 -11.14 12.82
CA SER A 248 -18.57 -10.08 11.86
C SER A 248 -17.54 -8.96 11.77
N ASP A 249 -16.58 -8.88 12.71
CA ASP A 249 -15.70 -7.71 12.84
C ASP A 249 -14.54 -7.71 11.82
N GLY A 250 -14.29 -8.85 11.17
CA GLY A 250 -13.16 -9.01 10.26
C GLY A 250 -11.81 -8.85 10.99
N ASP A 251 -10.80 -8.39 10.27
CA ASP A 251 -9.47 -8.15 10.83
C ASP A 251 -9.42 -6.89 11.71
N PRO A 252 -8.52 -6.85 12.71
CA PRO A 252 -8.36 -5.68 13.55
C PRO A 252 -8.06 -4.40 12.77
N GLY A 253 -8.79 -3.35 13.09
CA GLY A 253 -8.57 -2.04 12.48
C GLY A 253 -7.30 -1.36 13.00
N VAL A 254 -6.73 -0.46 12.19
CA VAL A 254 -5.50 0.28 12.48
C VAL A 254 -5.50 0.98 13.83
N LYS A 255 -6.62 1.61 14.19
CA LYS A 255 -6.76 2.34 15.47
C LYS A 255 -6.66 1.40 16.67
N THR A 256 -7.31 0.23 16.61
CA THR A 256 -7.24 -0.76 17.68
C THR A 256 -5.85 -1.37 17.80
N MET A 257 -5.18 -1.58 16.67
CA MET A 257 -3.78 -2.04 16.66
C MET A 257 -2.86 -1.02 17.30
N TRP A 258 -2.97 0.26 16.94
CA TRP A 258 -2.16 1.32 17.53
C TRP A 258 -2.30 1.40 19.06
N LEU A 259 -3.55 1.49 19.54
CA LEU A 259 -3.84 1.55 20.98
C LEU A 259 -3.39 0.27 21.70
N GLY A 260 -3.54 -0.88 21.04
CA GLY A 260 -3.10 -2.16 21.56
C GLY A 260 -1.58 -2.25 21.72
N LEU A 261 -0.83 -1.81 20.71
CA LEU A 261 0.63 -1.79 20.73
C LEU A 261 1.19 -0.84 21.81
N GLN A 262 0.57 0.33 22.02
CA GLN A 262 0.95 1.22 23.11
C GLN A 262 0.81 0.53 24.48
N ARG A 263 -0.36 -0.08 24.72
CA ARG A 263 -0.61 -0.80 25.99
C ARG A 263 0.29 -2.01 26.16
N MET A 264 0.57 -2.74 25.09
CA MET A 264 1.54 -3.84 25.11
C MET A 264 2.92 -3.33 25.51
N HIS A 265 3.38 -2.23 24.94
CA HIS A 265 4.68 -1.63 25.24
C HIS A 265 4.79 -1.27 26.73
N ASP A 266 3.78 -0.59 27.28
CA ASP A 266 3.74 -0.25 28.71
C ASP A 266 3.79 -1.50 29.59
N MET A 267 3.04 -2.54 29.23
CA MET A 267 3.06 -3.82 29.94
C MET A 267 4.40 -4.53 29.84
N ALA A 268 5.05 -4.50 28.68
CA ALA A 268 6.36 -5.13 28.46
C ALA A 268 7.43 -4.47 29.33
N ILE A 269 7.48 -3.13 29.39
CA ILE A 269 8.39 -2.39 30.26
C ILE A 269 8.18 -2.78 31.73
N MET A 270 6.92 -2.80 32.18
CA MET A 270 6.61 -3.20 33.56
C MET A 270 7.02 -4.64 33.84
N PHE A 271 6.79 -5.56 32.91
CA PHE A 271 7.17 -6.96 33.04
C PHE A 271 8.69 -7.15 33.13
N GLU A 272 9.45 -6.42 32.32
CA GLU A 272 10.92 -6.41 32.35
C GLU A 272 11.46 -5.92 33.70
N VAL A 273 10.99 -4.73 34.13
CA VAL A 273 11.42 -4.11 35.40
C VAL A 273 11.10 -5.00 36.60
N PHE A 274 9.92 -5.57 36.68
CA PHE A 274 9.55 -6.46 37.79
C PHE A 274 10.27 -7.82 37.73
N GLY A 275 10.55 -8.34 36.53
CA GLY A 275 11.35 -9.54 36.34
C GLY A 275 12.79 -9.38 36.89
N GLU A 276 13.44 -8.27 36.61
CA GLU A 276 14.76 -7.94 37.13
C GLU A 276 14.78 -7.78 38.65
N ILE A 277 13.76 -7.14 39.23
CA ILE A 277 13.64 -6.96 40.69
C ILE A 277 13.47 -8.30 41.37
N ARG A 278 12.69 -9.22 40.79
CA ARG A 278 12.45 -10.57 41.34
C ARG A 278 13.72 -11.42 41.27
N GLY A 279 14.44 -11.43 40.15
CA GLY A 279 15.71 -12.14 40.00
C GLY A 279 16.80 -11.64 40.94
N LYS A 280 16.87 -10.34 41.23
CA LYS A 280 17.81 -9.79 42.23
C LYS A 280 17.47 -10.19 43.66
N ARG A 281 16.21 -10.44 44.00
CA ARG A 281 15.82 -10.93 45.36
C ARG A 281 16.14 -12.39 45.58
N GLU A 282 16.05 -13.22 44.54
CA GLU A 282 16.37 -14.65 44.61
C GLU A 282 17.89 -14.93 44.69
N THR A 283 18.75 -13.99 44.26
CA THR A 283 20.21 -14.08 44.34
C THR A 283 20.81 -13.63 45.68
N TYR A 284 20.03 -13.02 46.57
CA TYR A 284 20.46 -12.58 47.93
C TYR A 284 19.75 -13.30 49.07
N GLY A 285 19.02 -14.37 48.84
CA GLY A 285 18.41 -15.28 49.78
C GLY A 285 19.06 -16.65 49.71
#